data_e5adbf4e557e98f3edd69be71fc6ff4b
#
_entry.id   e5adbf4e557e98f3edd69be71fc6ff4b
#
_cell.length_a   1.000
_cell.length_b   1.000
_cell.length_c   1.000
_cell.angle_alpha   90.00
_cell.angle_beta   90.00
_cell.angle_gamma   90.00
#
_symmetry.space_group_name_H-M   'P 1'
#
loop_
_entity.id
_entity.type
_entity.pdbx_description
1 polymer ?
#
loop_
_entity_poly.entity_id
_entity_poly.type
_entity_poly.pdbx_seq_one_letter_code
_entity_poly.pdbx_strand_id
1 'polypeptide(L)'
;MTEDVEAGRKRPGLSRRGLLGLAAGGGAAALALAGGGGYALAAAQRREETASGVHAFFGTHQAGITTPVQEHLHFAAFDMMPRSDRADLIELLQDWSYAASRMTQGLEVSATGAVGGPSEAPPDDTGEALGLPASSLTVTFGFGPTLFENEDGDRYGIRDRRPAKLQRLPAFLGEDLDPTLSDGDLCVQVCADDPQVAVHAIRNLSRIAFGRAKLRWSQLGFGKTSRTTAEQQTPRNLFGFKDGTANILADDAKALDDHVWVADGDDPAWLAGGSYLVARKIAMLIETWDRVRLGEQERIFGRDKGEGAPLSGGTEGTAPKLSGLDAHSHVRLAHPDSNGGTRILRRGFNYVGGNNSLGRLDAGLFFLAYQRDPEQFIALQRKLSTDLLNEYIRHVGSGIWAVPAGARSGSYVGEALFRDA
;
A
#
# COMPACT_ATOMS: atom_id res chain seq x y z
N MET A 1 -60.31 -11.11 42.35
CA MET A 1 -59.55 -10.48 43.45
C MET A 1 -58.11 -10.80 43.16
N THR A 2 -57.28 -9.97 42.76
CA THR A 2 -57.05 -8.55 42.64
C THR A 2 -56.02 -8.35 41.54
N GLU A 3 -56.29 -7.39 40.69
CA GLU A 3 -55.40 -6.89 39.65
C GLU A 3 -54.13 -6.32 40.26
N ASP A 4 -53.03 -6.45 39.54
CA ASP A 4 -51.92 -5.46 39.66
C ASP A 4 -51.36 -5.10 38.29
N VAL A 5 -51.33 -3.80 38.09
CA VAL A 5 -51.09 -3.07 36.85
C VAL A 5 -49.60 -2.90 36.63
N GLU A 6 -49.07 -3.33 35.51
CA GLU A 6 -47.71 -3.05 35.09
C GLU A 6 -47.61 -1.67 34.36
N ALA A 7 -46.85 -0.77 34.95
CA ALA A 7 -46.61 0.57 34.45
C ALA A 7 -45.52 0.59 33.37
N GLY A 8 -45.89 0.94 32.15
CA GLY A 8 -45.01 1.08 31.01
C GLY A 8 -44.02 2.27 31.17
N ARG A 9 -42.71 1.97 31.10
CA ARG A 9 -41.65 2.96 30.96
C ARG A 9 -41.57 3.46 29.53
N LYS A 10 -41.97 4.69 29.28
CA LYS A 10 -41.72 5.44 28.03
C LYS A 10 -40.24 5.78 27.91
N ARG A 11 -39.62 5.39 26.80
CA ARG A 11 -38.29 5.86 26.37
C ARG A 11 -38.39 7.29 25.87
N PRO A 12 -37.47 8.22 26.25
CA PRO A 12 -37.48 9.58 25.74
C PRO A 12 -37.01 9.62 24.30
N GLY A 13 -37.85 10.08 23.40
CA GLY A 13 -37.51 10.34 22.00
C GLY A 13 -36.64 11.59 21.86
N LEU A 14 -35.56 11.53 21.12
CA LEU A 14 -34.73 12.66 20.74
C LEU A 14 -35.53 13.62 19.85
N SER A 15 -35.69 14.87 20.27
CA SER A 15 -36.41 15.91 19.53
C SER A 15 -35.57 16.44 18.38
N ARG A 16 -36.24 16.75 17.25
CA ARG A 16 -35.61 17.31 16.02
C ARG A 16 -34.87 18.66 16.26
N ARG A 17 -34.98 19.30 17.38
CA ARG A 17 -34.25 20.52 17.77
C ARG A 17 -32.85 20.25 18.34
N GLY A 18 -32.53 19.01 18.80
CA GLY A 18 -31.22 18.63 19.28
C GLY A 18 -30.23 18.31 18.14
N LEU A 19 -30.74 18.02 16.94
CA LEU A 19 -29.89 17.68 15.79
C LEU A 19 -29.36 18.90 15.01
N LEU A 20 -29.97 20.08 15.17
CA LEU A 20 -29.56 21.33 14.51
C LEU A 20 -28.55 22.14 15.31
N GLY A 21 -28.28 21.78 16.57
CA GLY A 21 -27.30 22.45 17.42
C GLY A 21 -25.84 22.00 17.22
N LEU A 22 -25.60 20.88 16.55
CA LEU A 22 -24.26 20.31 16.29
C LEU A 22 -23.62 20.75 14.95
N ALA A 23 -24.39 21.41 14.09
CA ALA A 23 -23.91 21.89 12.79
C ALA A 23 -23.43 23.37 12.81
N ALA A 24 -23.54 24.10 13.90
CA ALA A 24 -23.22 25.53 13.98
C ALA A 24 -21.99 25.87 14.85
N GLY A 25 -21.24 24.89 15.36
CA GLY A 25 -20.08 25.09 16.25
C GLY A 25 -18.70 24.89 15.59
N GLY A 26 -18.62 24.64 14.30
CA GLY A 26 -17.38 24.27 13.61
C GLY A 26 -16.64 25.36 12.82
N GLY A 27 -16.90 26.61 13.06
CA GLY A 27 -16.35 27.69 12.28
C GLY A 27 -15.82 28.86 13.07
N ALA A 28 -14.75 28.73 13.86
CA ALA A 28 -13.85 29.84 14.25
C ALA A 28 -12.82 29.37 15.30
N ALA A 29 -11.81 28.62 14.87
CA ALA A 29 -10.53 28.50 15.61
C ALA A 29 -9.41 28.07 14.66
N ALA A 30 -9.26 28.75 13.55
CA ALA A 30 -8.09 28.63 12.67
C ALA A 30 -7.33 29.96 12.72
N LEU A 31 -6.51 30.14 13.75
CA LEU A 31 -5.31 30.99 13.69
C LEU A 31 -4.59 30.91 15.05
N ALA A 32 -3.36 30.45 14.96
CA ALA A 32 -2.33 30.34 15.98
C ALA A 32 -2.18 28.96 16.62
N LEU A 33 -1.23 28.20 16.04
CA LEU A 33 -0.10 27.57 16.74
C LEU A 33 0.72 26.80 15.70
N ALA A 34 1.77 27.43 15.20
CA ALA A 34 2.77 26.82 14.36
C ALA A 34 3.46 25.67 15.11
N GLY A 35 3.53 24.50 14.49
CA GLY A 35 4.48 23.42 14.74
C GLY A 35 4.07 22.27 15.64
N GLY A 36 3.15 22.39 16.57
CA GLY A 36 2.84 21.29 17.52
C GLY A 36 1.39 20.80 17.50
N GLY A 37 0.45 21.67 17.18
CA GLY A 37 -1.00 21.38 17.27
C GLY A 37 -1.52 20.52 16.08
N GLY A 38 -0.92 20.68 14.91
CA GLY A 38 -1.31 19.93 13.70
C GLY A 38 -1.04 18.44 13.81
N TYR A 39 0.08 18.08 14.44
CA TYR A 39 0.46 16.66 14.65
C TYR A 39 -0.47 15.95 15.63
N ALA A 40 -0.85 16.62 16.76
CA ALA A 40 -1.75 16.04 17.75
C ALA A 40 -3.16 15.83 17.20
N LEU A 41 -3.67 16.77 16.39
CA LEU A 41 -4.96 16.64 15.72
C LEU A 41 -4.93 15.54 14.63
N ALA A 42 -3.89 15.47 13.81
CA ALA A 42 -3.74 14.42 12.82
C ALA A 42 -3.57 13.03 13.46
N ALA A 43 -2.87 12.93 14.59
CA ALA A 43 -2.73 11.68 15.35
C ALA A 43 -4.06 11.27 16.01
N ALA A 44 -4.85 12.22 16.52
CA ALA A 44 -6.17 11.96 17.11
C ALA A 44 -7.17 11.51 16.02
N GLN A 45 -7.21 12.18 14.87
CA GLN A 45 -8.02 11.76 13.73
C GLN A 45 -7.64 10.36 13.23
N ARG A 46 -6.36 10.05 13.09
CA ARG A 46 -5.91 8.69 12.72
C ARG A 46 -6.34 7.62 13.72
N ARG A 47 -6.37 7.93 15.03
CA ARG A 47 -6.86 7.00 16.06
C ARG A 47 -8.37 6.76 15.97
N GLU A 48 -9.14 7.78 15.67
CA GLU A 48 -10.59 7.69 15.48
C GLU A 48 -10.94 6.92 14.20
N GLU A 49 -10.24 7.18 13.08
CA GLU A 49 -10.38 6.47 11.82
C GLU A 49 -10.03 4.98 11.98
N THR A 50 -8.92 4.66 12.66
CA THR A 50 -8.54 3.26 12.92
C THR A 50 -9.56 2.54 13.79
N ALA A 51 -10.15 3.21 14.78
CA ALA A 51 -11.18 2.64 15.64
C ALA A 51 -12.50 2.39 14.89
N SER A 52 -12.80 3.18 13.86
CA SER A 52 -14.01 3.02 13.02
C SER A 52 -13.82 2.03 11.87
N GLY A 53 -12.60 1.57 11.57
CA GLY A 53 -12.30 0.76 10.40
C GLY A 53 -12.46 1.52 9.07
N VAL A 54 -12.43 2.85 9.10
CA VAL A 54 -12.55 3.74 7.93
C VAL A 54 -11.28 4.55 7.78
N HIS A 55 -10.69 4.58 6.60
CA HIS A 55 -9.58 5.45 6.25
C HIS A 55 -10.03 6.49 5.22
N ALA A 56 -9.73 7.76 5.50
CA ALA A 56 -10.04 8.84 4.58
C ALA A 56 -9.27 8.65 3.27
N PHE A 57 -9.98 8.73 2.13
CA PHE A 57 -9.35 8.70 0.81
C PHE A 57 -8.63 10.01 0.49
N PHE A 58 -9.25 11.15 0.85
CA PHE A 58 -8.70 12.48 0.62
C PHE A 58 -7.75 12.86 1.76
N GLY A 59 -6.59 13.44 1.41
CA GLY A 59 -5.58 13.83 2.39
C GLY A 59 -4.31 14.39 1.74
N THR A 60 -3.31 14.71 2.55
CA THR A 60 -2.00 15.19 2.06
C THR A 60 -1.24 14.11 1.31
N HIS A 61 -1.27 12.89 1.83
CA HIS A 61 -0.68 11.69 1.23
C HIS A 61 -1.79 10.69 0.93
N GLN A 62 -1.58 9.81 -0.05
CA GLN A 62 -2.52 8.73 -0.27
C GLN A 62 -2.54 7.76 0.92
N ALA A 63 -3.74 7.34 1.34
CA ALA A 63 -3.90 6.25 2.28
C ALA A 63 -3.36 4.93 1.71
N GLY A 64 -2.94 4.00 2.58
CA GLY A 64 -2.32 2.75 2.15
C GLY A 64 -0.79 2.78 2.10
N ILE A 65 -0.15 3.92 2.44
CA ILE A 65 1.31 4.04 2.56
C ILE A 65 1.72 3.88 4.02
N THR A 66 1.32 4.81 4.87
CA THR A 66 1.67 4.85 6.30
C THR A 66 0.55 4.39 7.23
N THR A 67 -0.65 4.12 6.72
CA THR A 67 -1.75 3.56 7.51
C THR A 67 -1.36 2.22 8.14
N PRO A 68 -1.96 1.80 9.27
CA PRO A 68 -1.72 0.47 9.83
C PRO A 68 -1.86 -0.60 8.75
N VAL A 69 -0.91 -1.54 8.68
CA VAL A 69 -0.94 -2.57 7.63
C VAL A 69 -2.12 -3.51 7.89
N GLN A 70 -3.01 -3.62 6.90
CA GLN A 70 -4.19 -4.50 6.92
C GLN A 70 -3.78 -5.97 6.67
N GLU A 71 -4.73 -6.90 6.85
CA GLU A 71 -4.45 -8.34 6.75
C GLU A 71 -4.39 -8.85 5.30
N HIS A 72 -5.05 -8.17 4.36
CA HIS A 72 -5.16 -8.59 2.96
C HIS A 72 -4.75 -7.50 1.99
N LEU A 73 -4.16 -7.93 0.89
CA LEU A 73 -3.76 -7.11 -0.25
C LEU A 73 -4.40 -7.66 -1.53
N HIS A 74 -4.87 -6.78 -2.39
CA HIS A 74 -5.04 -7.07 -3.81
C HIS A 74 -4.33 -5.96 -4.61
N PHE A 75 -3.18 -6.29 -5.16
CA PHE A 75 -2.42 -5.40 -6.03
C PHE A 75 -2.78 -5.68 -7.49
N ALA A 76 -2.89 -4.64 -8.30
CA ALA A 76 -3.17 -4.77 -9.72
C ALA A 76 -2.37 -3.74 -10.53
N ALA A 77 -1.76 -4.18 -11.62
CA ALA A 77 -1.16 -3.32 -12.63
C ALA A 77 -2.03 -3.30 -13.88
N PHE A 78 -2.09 -2.15 -14.53
CA PHE A 78 -2.91 -1.94 -15.73
C PHE A 78 -2.08 -1.33 -16.85
N ASP A 79 -2.41 -1.71 -18.08
CA ASP A 79 -1.94 -1.03 -19.29
C ASP A 79 -3.09 -0.22 -19.89
N MET A 80 -2.82 1.01 -20.27
CA MET A 80 -3.77 1.83 -21.01
C MET A 80 -4.05 1.22 -22.40
N MET A 81 -5.29 1.28 -22.84
CA MET A 81 -5.65 0.75 -24.16
C MET A 81 -4.96 1.55 -25.27
N PRO A 82 -4.57 0.92 -26.39
CA PRO A 82 -3.85 1.61 -27.48
C PRO A 82 -4.56 2.83 -28.07
N ARG A 83 -5.88 2.89 -27.95
CA ARG A 83 -6.69 3.99 -28.49
C ARG A 83 -7.05 5.06 -27.46
N SER A 84 -6.68 4.87 -26.19
CA SER A 84 -6.96 5.84 -25.14
C SER A 84 -6.13 7.10 -25.35
N ASP A 85 -6.76 8.24 -25.21
CA ASP A 85 -6.13 9.55 -25.26
C ASP A 85 -5.96 10.17 -23.85
N ARG A 86 -5.51 11.43 -23.81
CA ARG A 86 -5.34 12.19 -22.56
C ARG A 86 -6.66 12.39 -21.80
N ALA A 87 -7.77 12.59 -22.52
CA ALA A 87 -9.08 12.79 -21.89
C ALA A 87 -9.55 11.49 -21.22
N ASP A 88 -9.39 10.35 -21.91
CA ASP A 88 -9.69 9.01 -21.36
C ASP A 88 -8.91 8.73 -20.07
N LEU A 89 -7.62 9.10 -20.04
CA LEU A 89 -6.79 8.92 -18.85
C LEU A 89 -7.27 9.79 -17.68
N ILE A 90 -7.57 11.06 -17.93
CA ILE A 90 -8.07 11.99 -16.89
C ILE A 90 -9.42 11.49 -16.36
N GLU A 91 -10.34 11.13 -17.24
CA GLU A 91 -11.66 10.63 -16.86
C GLU A 91 -11.56 9.32 -16.06
N LEU A 92 -10.66 8.40 -16.46
CA LEU A 92 -10.41 7.18 -15.70
C LEU A 92 -9.95 7.48 -14.27
N LEU A 93 -9.00 8.40 -14.09
CA LEU A 93 -8.49 8.77 -12.77
C LEU A 93 -9.56 9.48 -11.91
N GLN A 94 -10.43 10.26 -12.52
CA GLN A 94 -11.59 10.88 -11.85
C GLN A 94 -12.58 9.81 -11.38
N ASP A 95 -12.97 8.89 -12.24
CA ASP A 95 -13.90 7.80 -11.93
C ASP A 95 -13.32 6.88 -10.85
N TRP A 96 -12.05 6.52 -10.96
CA TRP A 96 -11.36 5.71 -9.95
C TRP A 96 -11.27 6.41 -8.60
N SER A 97 -10.96 7.70 -8.59
CA SER A 97 -10.89 8.48 -7.34
C SER A 97 -12.27 8.61 -6.69
N TYR A 98 -13.30 8.83 -7.48
CA TYR A 98 -14.69 8.88 -7.01
C TYR A 98 -15.10 7.53 -6.39
N ALA A 99 -14.94 6.42 -7.13
CA ALA A 99 -15.28 5.08 -6.66
C ALA A 99 -14.49 4.70 -5.40
N ALA A 100 -13.17 4.94 -5.39
CA ALA A 100 -12.31 4.65 -4.24
C ALA A 100 -12.72 5.46 -3.00
N SER A 101 -13.05 6.75 -3.17
CA SER A 101 -13.48 7.60 -2.05
C SER A 101 -14.77 7.13 -1.38
N ARG A 102 -15.64 6.45 -2.12
CA ARG A 102 -16.86 5.84 -1.60
C ARG A 102 -16.57 4.49 -0.93
N MET A 103 -15.85 3.61 -1.64
CA MET A 103 -15.53 2.27 -1.13
C MET A 103 -14.75 2.29 0.18
N THR A 104 -13.82 3.25 0.37
CA THR A 104 -13.07 3.41 1.64
C THR A 104 -13.96 3.79 2.82
N GLN A 105 -15.19 4.25 2.56
CA GLN A 105 -16.21 4.51 3.58
C GLN A 105 -17.21 3.35 3.75
N GLY A 106 -17.00 2.20 3.09
CA GLY A 106 -17.94 1.07 3.08
C GLY A 106 -19.20 1.33 2.25
N LEU A 107 -19.13 2.27 1.31
CA LEU A 107 -20.20 2.59 0.38
C LEU A 107 -19.95 1.91 -0.97
N GLU A 108 -21.02 1.63 -1.70
CA GLU A 108 -20.94 1.16 -3.08
C GLU A 108 -20.29 2.21 -4.00
N VAL A 109 -19.72 1.81 -5.14
CA VAL A 109 -18.94 2.68 -6.04
C VAL A 109 -19.69 3.88 -6.59
N SER A 110 -21.03 3.82 -6.65
CA SER A 110 -21.91 4.91 -7.07
C SER A 110 -23.11 5.05 -6.14
N ALA A 111 -23.88 6.10 -6.30
CA ALA A 111 -25.13 6.28 -5.57
C ALA A 111 -26.23 5.28 -6.00
N THR A 112 -26.17 4.78 -7.23
CA THR A 112 -27.08 3.76 -7.77
C THR A 112 -26.73 2.37 -7.27
N GLY A 113 -25.44 2.09 -7.14
CA GLY A 113 -24.91 0.86 -6.57
C GLY A 113 -25.26 -0.42 -7.33
N ALA A 114 -25.34 -1.53 -6.62
CA ALA A 114 -25.56 -2.87 -7.19
C ALA A 114 -27.03 -3.16 -7.50
N VAL A 115 -27.97 -2.45 -6.88
CA VAL A 115 -29.42 -2.80 -6.96
C VAL A 115 -30.34 -1.63 -7.27
N GLY A 116 -29.82 -0.39 -7.31
CA GLY A 116 -30.63 0.81 -7.48
C GLY A 116 -30.89 1.19 -8.93
N GLY A 117 -30.26 0.52 -9.91
CA GLY A 117 -30.42 0.82 -11.35
C GLY A 117 -31.61 0.13 -11.99
N PRO A 118 -31.89 0.43 -13.30
CA PRO A 118 -32.91 -0.27 -14.07
C PRO A 118 -32.58 -1.76 -14.21
N SER A 119 -33.59 -2.63 -14.13
CA SER A 119 -33.42 -4.09 -14.27
C SER A 119 -32.83 -4.53 -15.63
N GLU A 120 -33.00 -3.69 -16.66
CA GLU A 120 -32.54 -3.96 -18.02
C GLU A 120 -31.13 -3.47 -18.31
N ALA A 121 -30.47 -2.83 -17.31
CA ALA A 121 -29.10 -2.35 -17.41
C ALA A 121 -28.17 -3.09 -16.43
N PRO A 122 -26.86 -3.24 -16.77
CA PRO A 122 -25.88 -3.72 -15.80
C PRO A 122 -25.83 -2.79 -14.58
N PRO A 123 -25.71 -3.34 -13.35
CA PRO A 123 -25.62 -2.51 -12.16
C PRO A 123 -24.30 -1.70 -12.14
N ASP A 124 -24.28 -0.59 -11.43
CA ASP A 124 -23.08 0.25 -11.29
C ASP A 124 -22.02 -0.37 -10.37
N ASP A 125 -22.42 -1.22 -9.44
CA ASP A 125 -21.54 -1.92 -8.51
C ASP A 125 -21.66 -3.44 -8.72
N THR A 126 -20.59 -4.18 -8.47
CA THR A 126 -20.57 -5.64 -8.62
C THR A 126 -21.21 -6.40 -7.47
N GLY A 127 -21.48 -5.73 -6.35
CA GLY A 127 -22.36 -6.16 -5.27
C GLY A 127 -21.81 -7.17 -4.27
N GLU A 128 -20.59 -7.72 -4.47
CA GLU A 128 -20.06 -8.76 -3.58
C GLU A 128 -19.69 -8.26 -2.18
N ALA A 129 -19.56 -6.95 -1.98
CA ALA A 129 -19.34 -6.34 -0.67
C ALA A 129 -20.61 -5.73 -0.04
N LEU A 130 -21.80 -5.99 -0.61
CA LEU A 130 -23.05 -5.51 -0.01
C LEU A 130 -23.21 -5.99 1.43
N GLY A 131 -23.42 -5.02 2.34
CA GLY A 131 -23.59 -5.29 3.77
C GLY A 131 -22.29 -5.51 4.54
N LEU A 132 -21.13 -5.51 3.89
CA LEU A 132 -19.83 -5.52 4.57
C LEU A 132 -19.45 -4.10 5.00
N PRO A 133 -18.74 -3.94 6.15
CA PRO A 133 -18.19 -2.66 6.57
C PRO A 133 -17.02 -2.24 5.65
N ALA A 134 -16.50 -1.02 5.87
CA ALA A 134 -15.32 -0.51 5.16
C ALA A 134 -14.05 -1.38 5.33
N SER A 135 -13.95 -2.15 6.40
CA SER A 135 -12.86 -3.13 6.68
C SER A 135 -11.46 -2.54 6.54
N SER A 136 -11.27 -1.32 7.02
CA SER A 136 -10.00 -0.57 6.92
C SER A 136 -9.50 -0.41 5.47
N LEU A 137 -10.40 -0.41 4.47
CA LEU A 137 -10.05 -0.34 3.07
C LEU A 137 -9.22 0.91 2.76
N THR A 138 -8.10 0.70 2.07
CA THR A 138 -7.31 1.76 1.44
C THR A 138 -7.08 1.45 -0.03
N VAL A 139 -7.07 2.49 -0.85
CA VAL A 139 -6.78 2.41 -2.30
C VAL A 139 -5.71 3.43 -2.61
N THR A 140 -4.59 2.96 -3.16
CA THR A 140 -3.43 3.79 -3.53
C THR A 140 -3.16 3.62 -5.01
N PHE A 141 -2.98 4.72 -5.73
CA PHE A 141 -2.72 4.74 -7.18
C PHE A 141 -1.27 5.15 -7.47
N GLY A 142 -0.67 4.53 -8.48
CA GLY A 142 0.67 4.89 -8.95
C GLY A 142 0.78 4.88 -10.47
N PHE A 143 1.72 5.66 -11.00
CA PHE A 143 1.97 5.92 -12.42
C PHE A 143 3.34 5.34 -12.80
N GLY A 144 3.34 4.35 -13.70
CA GLY A 144 4.54 3.70 -14.21
C GLY A 144 5.28 4.55 -15.25
N PRO A 145 6.55 4.24 -15.53
CA PRO A 145 7.33 5.00 -16.50
C PRO A 145 6.74 4.95 -17.91
N THR A 146 6.09 3.85 -18.30
CA THR A 146 5.49 3.65 -19.62
C THR A 146 4.22 4.47 -19.86
N LEU A 147 3.60 4.99 -18.79
CA LEU A 147 2.49 5.95 -18.92
C LEU A 147 2.95 7.27 -19.54
N PHE A 148 4.17 7.71 -19.22
CA PHE A 148 4.72 8.98 -19.69
C PHE A 148 5.24 8.89 -21.12
N GLU A 149 5.87 7.77 -21.45
CA GLU A 149 6.42 7.47 -22.76
C GLU A 149 6.58 5.96 -22.94
N ASN A 150 6.13 5.43 -24.06
CA ASN A 150 6.29 4.04 -24.45
C ASN A 150 6.73 3.93 -25.92
N GLU A 151 6.63 2.74 -26.53
CA GLU A 151 6.99 2.51 -27.94
C GLU A 151 6.16 3.36 -28.93
N ASP A 152 4.94 3.73 -28.56
CA ASP A 152 4.05 4.61 -29.35
C ASP A 152 4.36 6.11 -29.11
N GLY A 153 5.34 6.46 -28.27
CA GLY A 153 5.74 7.83 -27.95
C GLY A 153 4.97 8.43 -26.78
N ASP A 154 4.82 9.77 -26.78
CA ASP A 154 4.09 10.55 -25.76
C ASP A 154 2.60 10.67 -26.11
N ARG A 155 1.86 9.63 -25.79
CA ARG A 155 0.41 9.58 -26.12
C ARG A 155 -0.43 10.58 -25.36
N TYR A 156 -0.02 10.92 -24.15
CA TYR A 156 -0.83 11.75 -23.23
C TYR A 156 -0.33 13.18 -23.11
N GLY A 157 0.77 13.56 -23.81
CA GLY A 157 1.38 14.87 -23.70
C GLY A 157 1.95 15.15 -22.29
N ILE A 158 2.52 14.12 -21.65
CA ILE A 158 3.05 14.20 -20.28
C ILE A 158 4.51 13.73 -20.16
N ARG A 159 5.20 13.44 -21.28
CA ARG A 159 6.61 13.00 -21.27
C ARG A 159 7.50 13.94 -20.46
N ASP A 160 7.38 15.23 -20.71
CA ASP A 160 8.20 16.24 -20.05
C ASP A 160 7.90 16.42 -18.56
N ARG A 161 6.83 15.78 -18.09
CA ARG A 161 6.41 15.75 -16.69
C ARG A 161 6.85 14.47 -15.96
N ARG A 162 7.49 13.55 -16.68
CA ARG A 162 8.02 12.33 -16.05
C ARG A 162 9.13 12.71 -15.06
N PRO A 163 9.04 12.24 -13.79
CA PRO A 163 10.16 12.39 -12.86
C PRO A 163 11.42 11.75 -13.46
N ALA A 164 12.55 12.45 -13.42
CA ALA A 164 13.81 11.97 -14.01
C ALA A 164 14.25 10.63 -13.41
N LYS A 165 13.91 10.40 -12.13
CA LYS A 165 14.21 9.18 -11.37
C LYS A 165 13.25 8.02 -11.64
N LEU A 166 12.08 8.28 -12.26
CA LEU A 166 11.12 7.25 -12.62
C LEU A 166 11.60 6.52 -13.89
N GLN A 167 12.47 5.57 -13.69
CA GLN A 167 13.01 4.70 -14.73
C GLN A 167 12.69 3.25 -14.39
N ARG A 168 12.63 2.37 -15.40
CA ARG A 168 12.58 0.93 -15.14
C ARG A 168 13.77 0.54 -14.25
N LEU A 169 13.52 -0.31 -13.25
CA LEU A 169 14.58 -0.80 -12.37
C LEU A 169 15.68 -1.50 -13.19
N PRO A 170 16.94 -1.32 -12.84
CA PRO A 170 18.03 -2.06 -13.50
C PRO A 170 17.90 -3.55 -13.19
N ALA A 171 18.49 -4.40 -14.03
CA ALA A 171 18.60 -5.82 -13.75
C ALA A 171 19.50 -6.06 -12.52
N PHE A 172 19.06 -6.94 -11.63
CA PHE A 172 19.84 -7.36 -10.46
C PHE A 172 20.27 -8.83 -10.60
N LEU A 173 21.35 -9.18 -9.89
CA LEU A 173 21.88 -10.53 -9.93
C LEU A 173 20.86 -11.54 -9.36
N GLY A 174 20.65 -12.65 -10.08
CA GLY A 174 19.79 -13.76 -9.61
C GLY A 174 18.30 -13.57 -9.82
N GLU A 175 17.88 -12.56 -10.58
CA GLU A 175 16.48 -12.38 -11.00
C GLU A 175 16.10 -13.37 -12.10
N ASP A 176 14.83 -13.75 -12.09
CA ASP A 176 14.18 -14.57 -13.12
C ASP A 176 12.81 -13.94 -13.42
N LEU A 177 12.85 -12.70 -13.92
CA LEU A 177 11.64 -11.88 -14.08
C LEU A 177 10.79 -12.36 -15.25
N ASP A 178 9.52 -12.64 -14.96
CA ASP A 178 8.47 -12.83 -15.95
C ASP A 178 7.93 -11.47 -16.40
N PRO A 179 8.05 -11.11 -17.68
CA PRO A 179 7.50 -9.86 -18.22
C PRO A 179 5.98 -9.75 -18.05
N THR A 180 5.26 -10.87 -17.95
CA THR A 180 3.80 -10.89 -17.74
C THR A 180 3.41 -10.57 -16.31
N LEU A 181 4.35 -10.62 -15.36
CA LEU A 181 4.19 -10.29 -13.94
C LEU A 181 4.95 -9.01 -13.56
N SER A 182 5.31 -8.20 -14.55
CA SER A 182 6.17 -7.03 -14.35
C SER A 182 5.61 -5.79 -15.02
N ASP A 183 5.97 -4.61 -14.46
CA ASP A 183 5.64 -3.28 -14.96
C ASP A 183 4.11 -3.00 -15.06
N GLY A 184 3.74 -1.97 -15.78
CA GLY A 184 2.37 -1.50 -16.05
C GLY A 184 2.33 0.03 -16.09
N ASP A 185 1.43 0.59 -16.90
CA ASP A 185 1.23 2.04 -17.00
C ASP A 185 0.68 2.64 -15.70
N LEU A 186 -0.25 1.92 -15.08
CA LEU A 186 -0.86 2.29 -13.81
C LEU A 186 -0.74 1.13 -12.82
N CYS A 187 -0.71 1.43 -11.53
CA CYS A 187 -0.94 0.42 -10.49
C CYS A 187 -2.00 0.88 -9.49
N VAL A 188 -2.66 -0.11 -8.90
CA VAL A 188 -3.61 0.07 -7.80
C VAL A 188 -3.23 -0.89 -6.69
N GLN A 189 -2.88 -0.36 -5.51
CA GLN A 189 -2.72 -1.11 -4.29
C GLN A 189 -4.00 -1.01 -3.47
N VAL A 190 -4.67 -2.11 -3.26
CA VAL A 190 -5.82 -2.21 -2.36
C VAL A 190 -5.43 -3.03 -1.15
N CYS A 191 -5.63 -2.48 0.05
CA CYS A 191 -5.46 -3.22 1.29
C CYS A 191 -6.75 -3.13 2.11
N ALA A 192 -7.15 -4.24 2.75
CA ALA A 192 -8.31 -4.32 3.63
C ALA A 192 -8.12 -5.41 4.70
N ASP A 193 -8.92 -5.36 5.77
CA ASP A 193 -8.96 -6.44 6.78
C ASP A 193 -9.91 -7.58 6.37
N ASP A 194 -10.72 -7.37 5.33
CA ASP A 194 -11.56 -8.38 4.71
C ASP A 194 -11.11 -8.63 3.25
N PRO A 195 -10.80 -9.89 2.85
CA PRO A 195 -10.32 -10.20 1.51
C PRO A 195 -11.40 -9.97 0.44
N GLN A 196 -12.68 -10.11 0.76
CA GLN A 196 -13.77 -9.87 -0.18
C GLN A 196 -13.91 -8.39 -0.51
N VAL A 197 -13.72 -7.50 0.48
CA VAL A 197 -13.69 -6.06 0.28
C VAL A 197 -12.50 -5.66 -0.62
N ALA A 198 -11.33 -6.28 -0.44
CA ALA A 198 -10.18 -6.04 -1.30
C ALA A 198 -10.43 -6.48 -2.76
N VAL A 199 -11.03 -7.65 -2.96
CA VAL A 199 -11.40 -8.17 -4.29
C VAL A 199 -12.48 -7.28 -4.94
N HIS A 200 -13.49 -6.88 -4.18
CA HIS A 200 -14.54 -5.98 -4.62
C HIS A 200 -13.98 -4.66 -5.18
N ALA A 201 -13.03 -4.06 -4.47
CA ALA A 201 -12.43 -2.81 -4.90
C ALA A 201 -11.70 -2.96 -6.24
N ILE A 202 -10.81 -3.95 -6.40
CA ILE A 202 -10.09 -4.17 -7.67
C ILE A 202 -11.04 -4.55 -8.79
N ARG A 203 -12.05 -5.38 -8.51
CA ARG A 203 -13.02 -5.79 -9.53
C ARG A 203 -13.83 -4.60 -10.08
N ASN A 204 -14.31 -3.71 -9.20
CA ASN A 204 -15.01 -2.50 -9.63
C ASN A 204 -14.10 -1.52 -10.37
N LEU A 205 -12.87 -1.27 -9.89
CA LEU A 205 -11.91 -0.42 -10.58
C LEU A 205 -11.53 -0.98 -11.96
N SER A 206 -11.38 -2.31 -12.09
CA SER A 206 -11.16 -2.95 -13.39
C SER A 206 -12.37 -2.80 -14.33
N ARG A 207 -13.58 -2.88 -13.80
CA ARG A 207 -14.81 -2.68 -14.57
C ARG A 207 -14.94 -1.22 -15.05
N ILE A 208 -14.66 -0.26 -14.19
CA ILE A 208 -14.63 1.17 -14.51
C ILE A 208 -13.57 1.47 -15.59
N ALA A 209 -12.45 0.76 -15.59
CA ALA A 209 -11.39 0.90 -16.58
C ALA A 209 -11.74 0.34 -17.97
N PHE A 210 -12.81 -0.43 -18.11
CA PHE A 210 -13.16 -1.09 -19.37
C PHE A 210 -13.21 -0.10 -20.54
N GLY A 211 -12.51 -0.43 -21.63
CA GLY A 211 -12.40 0.41 -22.83
C GLY A 211 -11.27 1.45 -22.76
N ARG A 212 -10.79 1.84 -21.56
CA ARG A 212 -9.72 2.82 -21.35
C ARG A 212 -8.40 2.19 -20.90
N ALA A 213 -8.47 1.20 -19.98
CA ALA A 213 -7.32 0.42 -19.56
C ALA A 213 -7.72 -1.05 -19.37
N LYS A 214 -6.73 -1.93 -19.40
CA LYS A 214 -6.88 -3.38 -19.16
C LYS A 214 -5.97 -3.82 -18.01
N LEU A 215 -6.44 -4.80 -17.26
CA LEU A 215 -5.61 -5.47 -16.26
C LEU A 215 -4.43 -6.16 -16.98
N ARG A 216 -3.21 -5.84 -16.55
CA ARG A 216 -1.98 -6.47 -17.02
C ARG A 216 -1.67 -7.70 -16.18
N TRP A 217 -1.60 -7.53 -14.87
CA TRP A 217 -1.45 -8.61 -13.89
C TRP A 217 -1.99 -8.16 -12.53
N SER A 218 -2.27 -9.13 -11.67
CA SER A 218 -2.64 -8.85 -10.29
C SER A 218 -2.04 -9.88 -9.34
N GLN A 219 -1.95 -9.52 -8.05
CA GLN A 219 -1.44 -10.37 -7.00
C GLN A 219 -2.29 -10.22 -5.74
N LEU A 220 -2.84 -11.31 -5.26
CA LEU A 220 -3.44 -11.39 -3.93
C LEU A 220 -2.35 -11.62 -2.88
N GLY A 221 -2.48 -10.96 -1.73
CA GLY A 221 -1.61 -11.13 -0.59
C GLY A 221 -2.39 -11.27 0.71
N PHE A 222 -1.80 -11.94 1.67
CA PHE A 222 -2.37 -12.15 3.01
C PHE A 222 -1.27 -12.10 4.08
N GLY A 223 -1.67 -11.95 5.34
CA GLY A 223 -0.74 -12.00 6.46
C GLY A 223 0.43 -11.05 6.23
N LYS A 224 0.24 -9.80 6.57
CA LYS A 224 1.27 -8.74 6.46
C LYS A 224 2.65 -9.22 6.88
N THR A 225 3.69 -8.75 6.21
CA THR A 225 5.10 -9.04 6.57
C THR A 225 5.83 -7.79 7.07
N SER A 226 5.11 -6.73 7.37
CA SER A 226 5.65 -5.53 7.97
C SER A 226 4.59 -4.84 8.82
N ARG A 227 5.04 -3.99 9.74
CA ARG A 227 4.19 -3.10 10.52
C ARG A 227 4.52 -1.65 10.20
N THR A 228 3.54 -0.79 10.26
CA THR A 228 3.70 0.66 10.07
C THR A 228 3.35 1.47 11.30
N THR A 229 2.87 0.82 12.38
CA THR A 229 2.62 1.47 13.67
C THR A 229 3.25 0.67 14.81
N ALA A 230 3.51 1.32 15.95
CA ALA A 230 4.13 0.71 17.11
C ALA A 230 3.23 -0.33 17.80
N GLU A 231 1.90 -0.14 17.71
CA GLU A 231 0.90 -1.02 18.32
C GLU A 231 0.79 -2.36 17.59
N GLN A 232 1.13 -2.40 16.30
CA GLN A 232 1.09 -3.64 15.54
C GLN A 232 2.21 -4.58 15.97
N GLN A 233 1.88 -5.85 16.20
CA GLN A 233 2.88 -6.88 16.41
C GLN A 233 3.70 -7.09 15.14
N THR A 234 4.98 -7.39 15.28
CA THR A 234 5.83 -7.75 14.15
C THR A 234 5.39 -9.09 13.58
N PRO A 235 4.93 -9.12 12.32
CA PRO A 235 4.44 -10.33 11.67
C PRO A 235 5.59 -11.25 11.25
N ARG A 236 5.23 -12.44 10.72
CA ARG A 236 6.20 -13.39 10.16
C ARG A 236 5.98 -13.58 8.67
N ASN A 237 7.08 -13.71 7.94
CA ASN A 237 7.06 -14.17 6.56
C ASN A 237 6.90 -15.70 6.47
N LEU A 238 6.80 -16.27 5.26
CA LEU A 238 6.61 -17.72 5.07
C LEU A 238 7.85 -18.56 5.43
N PHE A 239 9.01 -17.96 5.65
CA PHE A 239 10.16 -18.66 6.25
C PHE A 239 10.08 -18.76 7.78
N GLY A 240 9.03 -18.16 8.38
CA GLY A 240 8.74 -18.20 9.79
C GLY A 240 9.49 -17.15 10.62
N PHE A 241 10.26 -16.27 10.02
CA PHE A 241 10.98 -15.20 10.70
C PHE A 241 10.14 -13.94 10.86
N LYS A 242 10.33 -13.23 11.98
CA LYS A 242 9.75 -11.89 12.16
C LYS A 242 10.30 -10.95 11.09
N ASP A 243 9.40 -10.26 10.39
CA ASP A 243 9.72 -9.33 9.32
C ASP A 243 9.14 -7.95 9.63
N GLY A 244 9.85 -6.90 9.26
CA GLY A 244 9.41 -5.54 9.53
C GLY A 244 9.80 -4.96 10.90
N THR A 245 10.63 -5.63 11.72
CA THR A 245 11.09 -5.13 13.04
C THR A 245 11.70 -3.73 12.95
N ALA A 246 12.52 -3.46 11.93
CA ALA A 246 13.19 -2.18 11.72
C ALA A 246 12.52 -1.32 10.62
N ASN A 247 11.21 -1.46 10.40
CA ASN A 247 10.49 -0.65 9.41
C ASN A 247 10.40 0.82 9.84
N ILE A 248 10.15 1.73 8.89
CA ILE A 248 9.76 3.11 9.19
C ILE A 248 8.32 3.09 9.71
N LEU A 249 8.06 3.77 10.82
CA LEU A 249 6.74 3.84 11.43
C LEU A 249 6.04 5.16 11.08
N ALA A 250 4.72 5.16 11.13
CA ALA A 250 3.88 6.31 10.76
C ALA A 250 4.01 7.52 11.71
N ASP A 251 4.52 7.32 12.91
CA ASP A 251 4.78 8.36 13.90
C ASP A 251 6.22 8.93 13.85
N ASP A 252 7.12 8.31 13.06
CA ASP A 252 8.46 8.83 12.82
C ASP A 252 8.44 9.82 11.64
N ALA A 253 7.88 11.01 11.87
CA ALA A 253 7.75 12.05 10.86
C ALA A 253 9.08 12.38 10.18
N LYS A 254 10.17 12.45 10.96
CA LYS A 254 11.49 12.75 10.41
C LYS A 254 11.95 11.66 9.43
N ALA A 255 11.78 10.38 9.77
CA ALA A 255 12.15 9.30 8.85
C ALA A 255 11.26 9.26 7.62
N LEU A 256 9.97 9.62 7.75
CA LEU A 256 9.06 9.72 6.61
C LEU A 256 9.49 10.84 5.67
N ASP A 257 9.81 12.02 6.18
CA ASP A 257 10.28 13.16 5.38
C ASP A 257 11.65 12.89 4.73
N ASP A 258 12.56 12.25 5.46
CA ASP A 258 13.91 11.96 4.95
C ASP A 258 13.90 10.84 3.89
N HIS A 259 13.00 9.86 3.99
CA HIS A 259 13.13 8.60 3.24
C HIS A 259 11.92 8.21 2.40
N VAL A 260 10.73 8.76 2.65
CA VAL A 260 9.48 8.28 2.02
C VAL A 260 8.84 9.35 1.14
N TRP A 261 8.67 10.56 1.65
CA TRP A 261 7.97 11.60 0.91
C TRP A 261 8.91 12.37 -0.02
N VAL A 262 8.51 12.52 -1.28
CA VAL A 262 9.17 13.41 -2.23
C VAL A 262 9.00 14.86 -1.74
N ALA A 263 10.10 15.57 -1.51
CA ALA A 263 10.06 16.95 -1.06
C ALA A 263 9.87 17.91 -2.22
N ASP A 264 9.47 19.15 -1.89
CA ASP A 264 9.43 20.24 -2.85
C ASP A 264 10.83 20.45 -3.48
N GLY A 265 10.87 20.44 -4.81
CA GLY A 265 12.10 20.66 -5.57
C GLY A 265 12.96 19.41 -5.84
N ASP A 266 12.60 18.23 -5.32
CA ASP A 266 13.33 16.98 -5.62
C ASP A 266 13.02 16.44 -7.01
N ASP A 267 11.79 16.62 -7.45
CA ASP A 267 11.19 16.12 -8.69
C ASP A 267 10.17 17.13 -9.22
N PRO A 268 9.50 16.89 -10.36
CA PRO A 268 8.44 17.77 -10.82
C PRO A 268 7.41 18.05 -9.71
N ALA A 269 6.98 19.30 -9.59
CA ALA A 269 6.12 19.79 -8.50
C ALA A 269 4.83 18.98 -8.29
N TRP A 270 4.33 18.29 -9.33
CA TRP A 270 3.14 17.46 -9.21
C TRP A 270 3.32 16.23 -8.32
N LEU A 271 4.58 15.78 -8.11
CA LEU A 271 4.90 14.61 -7.27
C LEU A 271 5.26 14.99 -5.83
N ALA A 272 5.44 16.27 -5.51
CA ALA A 272 5.73 16.73 -4.15
C ALA A 272 4.69 16.21 -3.15
N GLY A 273 5.13 15.68 -2.01
CA GLY A 273 4.27 14.99 -1.03
C GLY A 273 3.83 13.58 -1.45
N GLY A 274 4.21 13.13 -2.63
CA GLY A 274 4.06 11.76 -3.10
C GLY A 274 5.22 10.86 -2.66
N SER A 275 5.36 9.71 -3.32
CA SER A 275 6.42 8.71 -3.05
C SER A 275 6.71 7.91 -4.32
N TYR A 276 7.77 7.12 -4.31
CA TYR A 276 7.97 6.07 -5.29
C TYR A 276 7.62 4.73 -4.66
N LEU A 277 6.88 3.90 -5.40
CA LEU A 277 6.56 2.53 -5.03
C LEU A 277 7.36 1.56 -5.88
N VAL A 278 8.07 0.65 -5.23
CA VAL A 278 8.64 -0.54 -5.88
C VAL A 278 7.86 -1.77 -5.41
N ALA A 279 7.40 -2.58 -6.37
CA ALA A 279 6.80 -3.88 -6.10
C ALA A 279 7.69 -5.00 -6.64
N ARG A 280 7.88 -6.06 -5.82
CA ARG A 280 8.64 -7.25 -6.21
C ARG A 280 7.86 -8.50 -5.83
N LYS A 281 7.58 -9.36 -6.80
CA LYS A 281 7.11 -10.72 -6.51
C LYS A 281 8.32 -11.61 -6.28
N ILE A 282 8.47 -12.10 -5.06
CA ILE A 282 9.61 -12.90 -4.61
C ILE A 282 9.11 -14.31 -4.32
N ALA A 283 9.39 -15.25 -5.21
CA ALA A 283 9.10 -16.66 -4.98
C ALA A 283 10.05 -17.21 -3.92
N MET A 284 9.51 -17.95 -2.95
CA MET A 284 10.24 -18.61 -1.86
C MET A 284 10.29 -20.10 -2.12
N LEU A 285 11.47 -20.70 -2.03
CA LEU A 285 11.69 -22.15 -2.18
C LEU A 285 11.38 -22.86 -0.86
N ILE A 286 10.09 -22.90 -0.49
CA ILE A 286 9.60 -23.32 0.83
C ILE A 286 10.10 -24.73 1.19
N GLU A 287 9.92 -25.72 0.28
CA GLU A 287 10.28 -27.10 0.55
C GLU A 287 11.81 -27.30 0.68
N THR A 288 12.59 -26.43 0.10
CA THR A 288 14.06 -26.40 0.26
C THR A 288 14.42 -25.82 1.60
N TRP A 289 13.79 -24.69 1.96
CA TRP A 289 13.98 -24.01 3.23
C TRP A 289 13.61 -24.87 4.44
N ASP A 290 12.51 -25.63 4.36
CA ASP A 290 12.04 -26.49 5.45
C ASP A 290 13.04 -27.60 5.85
N ARG A 291 14.01 -27.91 4.98
CA ARG A 291 15.08 -28.89 5.23
C ARG A 291 16.35 -28.26 5.79
N VAL A 292 16.43 -26.94 5.85
CA VAL A 292 17.58 -26.23 6.41
C VAL A 292 17.58 -26.32 7.92
N ARG A 293 18.73 -26.61 8.54
CA ARG A 293 18.87 -26.68 9.99
C ARG A 293 18.56 -25.32 10.63
N LEU A 294 17.91 -25.32 11.80
CA LEU A 294 17.50 -24.08 12.48
C LEU A 294 18.66 -23.08 12.65
N GLY A 295 19.81 -23.52 13.16
CA GLY A 295 20.95 -22.61 13.33
C GLY A 295 21.46 -22.00 12.02
N GLU A 296 21.30 -22.70 10.88
CA GLU A 296 21.63 -22.18 9.58
C GLU A 296 20.60 -21.16 9.11
N GLN A 297 19.30 -21.42 9.31
CA GLN A 297 18.23 -20.46 9.02
C GLN A 297 18.45 -19.15 9.78
N GLU A 298 18.77 -19.24 11.07
CA GLU A 298 19.05 -18.09 11.93
C GLU A 298 20.31 -17.33 11.50
N ARG A 299 21.38 -18.05 11.11
CA ARG A 299 22.61 -17.45 10.58
C ARG A 299 22.34 -16.65 9.29
N ILE A 300 21.54 -17.21 8.36
CA ILE A 300 21.15 -16.56 7.10
C ILE A 300 20.40 -15.26 7.37
N PHE A 301 19.44 -15.27 8.28
CA PHE A 301 18.70 -14.06 8.65
C PHE A 301 19.54 -13.09 9.50
N GLY A 302 20.34 -13.61 10.43
CA GLY A 302 21.05 -12.83 11.45
C GLY A 302 20.22 -12.58 12.71
N ARG A 303 19.07 -13.30 12.88
CA ARG A 303 18.16 -13.24 14.03
C ARG A 303 17.73 -14.64 14.44
N ASP A 304 17.40 -14.84 15.70
CA ASP A 304 16.75 -16.07 16.14
C ASP A 304 15.31 -16.15 15.61
N LYS A 305 14.86 -17.36 15.36
CA LYS A 305 13.55 -17.61 14.76
C LYS A 305 12.40 -17.45 15.77
N GLY A 306 12.65 -17.72 17.05
CA GLY A 306 11.65 -17.67 18.10
C GLY A 306 11.23 -16.24 18.44
N GLU A 307 12.12 -15.50 19.09
CA GLU A 307 11.86 -14.14 19.58
C GLU A 307 12.16 -13.05 18.54
N GLY A 308 12.95 -13.36 17.50
CA GLY A 308 13.42 -12.38 16.51
C GLY A 308 14.53 -11.49 17.04
N ALA A 309 15.20 -11.88 18.11
CA ALA A 309 16.35 -11.14 18.63
C ALA A 309 17.56 -11.26 17.68
N PRO A 310 18.41 -10.22 17.56
CA PRO A 310 19.65 -10.34 16.80
C PRO A 310 20.55 -11.44 17.37
N LEU A 311 21.23 -12.21 16.54
CA LEU A 311 22.19 -13.22 17.01
C LEU A 311 23.38 -12.61 17.79
N SER A 312 23.55 -11.30 17.71
CA SER A 312 24.48 -10.55 18.54
C SER A 312 24.00 -10.31 19.98
N GLY A 313 22.78 -10.80 20.33
CA GLY A 313 22.17 -10.74 21.67
C GLY A 313 21.13 -9.64 21.84
N GLY A 314 20.33 -9.75 22.90
CA GLY A 314 19.28 -8.82 23.28
C GLY A 314 17.87 -9.36 23.03
N THR A 315 16.92 -8.47 22.71
CA THR A 315 15.51 -8.75 22.38
C THR A 315 15.24 -8.37 20.94
N GLU A 316 14.03 -8.62 20.42
CA GLU A 316 13.62 -8.25 19.07
C GLU A 316 13.96 -6.78 18.72
N GLY A 317 13.65 -5.85 19.63
CA GLY A 317 13.86 -4.42 19.41
C GLY A 317 15.31 -3.94 19.59
N THR A 318 16.23 -4.83 20.01
CA THR A 318 17.63 -4.47 20.19
C THR A 318 18.31 -4.22 18.85
N ALA A 319 19.04 -3.12 18.73
CA ALA A 319 19.87 -2.86 17.55
C ALA A 319 20.96 -3.94 17.42
N PRO A 320 21.11 -4.57 16.25
CA PRO A 320 22.11 -5.62 16.07
C PRO A 320 23.54 -5.04 16.12
N LYS A 321 24.45 -5.74 16.78
CA LYS A 321 25.89 -5.49 16.63
C LYS A 321 26.35 -6.17 15.34
N LEU A 322 26.51 -5.42 14.27
CA LEU A 322 26.75 -5.96 12.92
C LEU A 322 28.00 -6.83 12.82
N SER A 323 29.06 -6.51 13.60
CA SER A 323 30.29 -7.33 13.65
C SER A 323 30.08 -8.72 14.26
N GLY A 324 29.00 -8.93 14.99
CA GLY A 324 28.62 -10.22 15.59
C GLY A 324 27.71 -11.07 14.70
N LEU A 325 27.35 -10.59 13.51
CA LEU A 325 26.51 -11.29 12.53
C LEU A 325 27.38 -11.80 11.37
N ASP A 326 26.92 -12.86 10.69
CA ASP A 326 27.52 -13.30 9.43
C ASP A 326 27.61 -12.13 8.44
N ALA A 327 28.72 -12.04 7.70
CA ALA A 327 28.98 -10.93 6.78
C ALA A 327 27.94 -10.82 5.66
N HIS A 328 27.29 -11.94 5.31
CA HIS A 328 26.33 -12.08 4.25
C HIS A 328 24.92 -12.38 4.78
N SER A 329 24.67 -12.21 6.09
CA SER A 329 23.33 -12.35 6.65
C SER A 329 22.43 -11.19 6.20
N HIS A 330 21.16 -11.52 5.99
CA HIS A 330 20.16 -10.56 5.51
C HIS A 330 20.10 -9.27 6.35
N VAL A 331 19.97 -9.40 7.67
CA VAL A 331 19.88 -8.24 8.57
C VAL A 331 21.13 -7.37 8.51
N ARG A 332 22.34 -7.96 8.43
CA ARG A 332 23.57 -7.18 8.36
C ARG A 332 23.68 -6.41 7.05
N LEU A 333 23.35 -7.03 5.92
CA LEU A 333 23.41 -6.38 4.61
C LEU A 333 22.32 -5.31 4.45
N ALA A 334 21.10 -5.56 4.96
CA ALA A 334 19.97 -4.64 4.85
C ALA A 334 20.00 -3.49 5.90
N HIS A 335 20.91 -3.54 6.91
CA HIS A 335 20.95 -2.54 7.98
C HIS A 335 21.34 -1.15 7.44
N PRO A 336 20.71 -0.06 7.91
CA PRO A 336 21.06 1.30 7.48
C PRO A 336 22.55 1.63 7.58
N ASP A 337 23.22 1.21 8.67
CA ASP A 337 24.67 1.43 8.85
C ASP A 337 25.54 0.75 7.79
N SER A 338 25.03 -0.30 7.15
CA SER A 338 25.68 -0.96 6.01
C SER A 338 25.38 -0.31 4.68
N ASN A 339 24.43 0.65 4.64
CA ASN A 339 23.89 1.29 3.45
C ASN A 339 23.91 2.82 3.52
N GLY A 340 24.84 3.43 4.26
CA GLY A 340 24.97 4.87 4.34
C GLY A 340 23.75 5.59 4.95
N GLY A 341 23.02 4.93 5.84
CA GLY A 341 21.82 5.47 6.48
C GLY A 341 20.53 5.27 5.66
N THR A 342 20.61 4.67 4.49
CA THR A 342 19.46 4.45 3.60
C THR A 342 18.39 3.58 4.26
N ARG A 343 17.14 4.04 4.21
CA ARG A 343 15.95 3.33 4.69
C ARG A 343 14.85 3.38 3.63
N ILE A 344 13.97 2.40 3.66
CA ILE A 344 12.74 2.33 2.85
C ILE A 344 11.57 1.95 3.77
N LEU A 345 10.36 2.40 3.47
CA LEU A 345 9.15 1.95 4.16
C LEU A 345 8.62 0.70 3.47
N ARG A 346 8.60 -0.43 4.19
CA ARG A 346 8.12 -1.71 3.66
C ARG A 346 6.67 -1.94 4.01
N ARG A 347 5.91 -2.49 3.05
CA ARG A 347 4.50 -2.86 3.21
C ARG A 347 4.20 -4.17 2.47
N GLY A 348 5.00 -5.22 2.76
CA GLY A 348 4.89 -6.50 2.08
C GLY A 348 3.80 -7.41 2.65
N PHE A 349 3.42 -8.42 1.83
CA PHE A 349 2.45 -9.45 2.16
C PHE A 349 2.95 -10.82 1.72
N ASN A 350 2.55 -11.87 2.41
CA ASN A 350 2.73 -13.23 1.92
C ASN A 350 1.78 -13.50 0.75
N TYR A 351 2.14 -14.41 -0.14
CA TYR A 351 1.21 -14.92 -1.15
C TYR A 351 1.33 -16.45 -1.29
N VAL A 352 0.25 -17.08 -1.74
CA VAL A 352 0.20 -18.45 -2.23
C VAL A 352 -0.64 -18.46 -3.49
N GLY A 353 -0.01 -18.73 -4.64
CA GLY A 353 -0.62 -18.77 -5.97
C GLY A 353 -1.06 -20.17 -6.42
N GLY A 354 -1.00 -21.17 -5.52
CA GLY A 354 -1.26 -22.56 -5.84
C GLY A 354 0.02 -23.39 -5.88
N ASN A 355 0.22 -24.16 -6.93
CA ASN A 355 1.41 -24.97 -7.14
C ASN A 355 2.04 -24.68 -8.52
N ASN A 356 3.36 -24.79 -8.58
CA ASN A 356 4.11 -24.66 -9.82
C ASN A 356 4.15 -25.96 -10.63
N SER A 357 4.77 -25.93 -11.83
CA SER A 357 4.88 -27.09 -12.71
C SER A 357 5.69 -28.26 -12.13
N LEU A 358 6.44 -28.05 -11.05
CA LEU A 358 7.20 -29.07 -10.34
C LEU A 358 6.42 -29.69 -9.18
N GLY A 359 5.13 -29.31 -9.00
CA GLY A 359 4.30 -29.75 -7.89
C GLY A 359 4.68 -29.17 -6.53
N ARG A 360 5.40 -28.06 -6.52
CA ARG A 360 5.79 -27.30 -5.32
C ARG A 360 4.86 -26.10 -5.14
N LEU A 361 4.78 -25.56 -3.92
CA LEU A 361 4.02 -24.34 -3.68
C LEU A 361 4.56 -23.17 -4.51
N ASP A 362 3.68 -22.50 -5.27
CA ASP A 362 3.94 -21.13 -5.77
C ASP A 362 3.61 -20.17 -4.63
N ALA A 363 4.58 -19.91 -3.79
CA ALA A 363 4.40 -19.12 -2.59
C ALA A 363 5.61 -18.21 -2.34
N GLY A 364 5.39 -17.14 -1.61
CA GLY A 364 6.48 -16.23 -1.33
C GLY A 364 6.03 -14.90 -0.72
N LEU A 365 6.82 -13.89 -0.99
CA LEU A 365 6.63 -12.52 -0.53
C LEU A 365 6.28 -11.61 -1.71
N PHE A 366 5.14 -10.93 -1.63
CA PHE A 366 4.88 -9.78 -2.46
C PHE A 366 5.38 -8.54 -1.71
N PHE A 367 6.60 -8.16 -2.06
CA PHE A 367 7.33 -7.08 -1.42
C PHE A 367 6.89 -5.74 -2.01
N LEU A 368 6.47 -4.82 -1.16
CA LEU A 368 6.16 -3.43 -1.49
C LEU A 368 7.07 -2.53 -0.66
N ALA A 369 7.67 -1.56 -1.32
CA ALA A 369 8.50 -0.55 -0.67
C ALA A 369 8.19 0.84 -1.19
N TYR A 370 8.03 1.78 -0.26
CA TYR A 370 7.86 3.19 -0.53
C TYR A 370 9.13 3.95 -0.15
N GLN A 371 9.58 4.83 -1.03
CA GLN A 371 10.78 5.63 -0.85
C GLN A 371 10.68 6.97 -1.58
N ARG A 372 11.41 7.94 -1.06
CA ARG A 372 11.55 9.29 -1.63
C ARG A 372 12.32 9.28 -2.96
N ASP A 373 13.28 8.36 -3.08
CA ASP A 373 14.15 8.21 -4.24
C ASP A 373 14.30 6.72 -4.58
N PRO A 374 14.05 6.30 -5.83
CA PRO A 374 14.26 4.91 -6.25
C PRO A 374 15.67 4.39 -6.01
N GLU A 375 16.70 5.26 -6.00
CA GLU A 375 18.08 4.84 -5.73
C GLU A 375 18.25 4.24 -4.33
N GLN A 376 17.38 4.59 -3.36
CA GLN A 376 17.37 3.96 -2.03
C GLN A 376 17.12 2.46 -2.15
N PHE A 377 16.11 2.04 -2.93
CA PHE A 377 15.84 0.63 -3.19
C PHE A 377 16.95 -0.01 -4.04
N ILE A 378 17.40 0.67 -5.09
CA ILE A 378 18.41 0.16 -6.03
C ILE A 378 19.73 -0.12 -5.29
N ALA A 379 20.19 0.82 -4.46
CA ALA A 379 21.42 0.67 -3.67
C ALA A 379 21.30 -0.50 -2.69
N LEU A 380 20.15 -0.60 -1.97
CA LEU A 380 19.87 -1.70 -1.05
C LEU A 380 19.86 -3.05 -1.79
N GLN A 381 19.16 -3.16 -2.90
CA GLN A 381 19.08 -4.40 -3.67
C GLN A 381 20.45 -4.83 -4.23
N ARG A 382 21.28 -3.89 -4.69
CA ARG A 382 22.66 -4.17 -5.07
C ARG A 382 23.48 -4.72 -3.90
N LYS A 383 23.30 -4.17 -2.71
CA LYS A 383 23.97 -4.64 -1.49
C LYS A 383 23.56 -6.06 -1.12
N LEU A 384 22.31 -6.41 -1.33
CA LEU A 384 21.76 -7.75 -1.10
C LEU A 384 22.18 -8.79 -2.16
N SER A 385 22.97 -8.42 -3.16
CA SER A 385 23.44 -9.37 -4.19
C SER A 385 24.24 -10.55 -3.62
N THR A 386 24.87 -10.38 -2.45
CA THR A 386 25.64 -11.42 -1.76
C THR A 386 24.91 -12.02 -0.56
N ASP A 387 23.62 -11.74 -0.40
CA ASP A 387 22.80 -12.25 0.70
C ASP A 387 22.65 -13.77 0.60
N LEU A 388 22.90 -14.47 1.70
CA LEU A 388 22.71 -15.92 1.80
C LEU A 388 21.28 -16.36 1.52
N LEU A 389 20.32 -15.46 1.76
CA LEU A 389 18.90 -15.71 1.48
C LEU A 389 18.63 -15.95 -0.02
N ASN A 390 19.49 -15.46 -0.92
CA ASN A 390 19.34 -15.63 -2.37
C ASN A 390 19.38 -17.10 -2.83
N GLU A 391 19.86 -18.03 -2.00
CA GLU A 391 19.76 -19.47 -2.28
C GLU A 391 18.31 -19.98 -2.23
N TYR A 392 17.43 -19.26 -1.49
CA TYR A 392 16.06 -19.72 -1.16
C TYR A 392 14.97 -18.85 -1.75
N ILE A 393 15.32 -17.80 -2.48
CA ILE A 393 14.35 -16.87 -3.10
C ILE A 393 14.67 -16.65 -4.58
N ARG A 394 13.63 -16.24 -5.35
CA ARG A 394 13.77 -15.74 -6.72
C ARG A 394 12.84 -14.56 -6.94
N HIS A 395 13.36 -13.49 -7.48
CA HIS A 395 12.54 -12.37 -7.92
C HIS A 395 11.96 -12.71 -9.29
N VAL A 396 10.63 -12.88 -9.35
CA VAL A 396 9.92 -13.33 -10.56
C VAL A 396 9.01 -12.26 -11.15
N GLY A 397 8.76 -11.17 -10.46
CA GLY A 397 8.01 -10.02 -10.95
C GLY A 397 8.55 -8.73 -10.37
N SER A 398 8.42 -7.63 -11.10
CA SER A 398 9.01 -6.33 -10.74
C SER A 398 8.23 -5.19 -11.35
N GLY A 399 8.16 -4.06 -10.64
CA GLY A 399 7.67 -2.80 -11.19
C GLY A 399 7.98 -1.62 -10.29
N ILE A 400 7.95 -0.43 -10.88
CA ILE A 400 8.14 0.85 -10.20
C ILE A 400 7.10 1.85 -10.66
N TRP A 401 6.57 2.62 -9.73
CA TRP A 401 5.56 3.65 -9.99
C TRP A 401 5.84 4.91 -9.17
N ALA A 402 5.59 6.07 -9.76
CA ALA A 402 5.44 7.33 -9.04
C ALA A 402 4.03 7.36 -8.43
N VAL A 403 3.94 7.53 -7.13
CA VAL A 403 2.70 7.61 -6.36
C VAL A 403 2.47 9.08 -6.00
N PRO A 404 1.49 9.76 -6.63
CA PRO A 404 1.21 11.16 -6.33
C PRO A 404 0.84 11.40 -4.87
N ALA A 405 0.89 12.63 -4.44
CA ALA A 405 0.29 13.06 -3.18
C ALA A 405 -1.21 12.70 -3.12
N GLY A 406 -1.80 12.73 -1.93
CA GLY A 406 -3.22 12.50 -1.76
C GLY A 406 -4.07 13.55 -2.47
N ALA A 407 -5.25 13.15 -2.95
CA ALA A 407 -6.20 14.07 -3.56
C ALA A 407 -6.88 14.95 -2.49
N ARG A 408 -7.27 16.15 -2.88
CA ARG A 408 -8.16 17.01 -2.08
C ARG A 408 -9.62 16.63 -2.34
N SER A 409 -10.50 16.94 -1.40
CA SER A 409 -11.94 16.76 -1.63
C SER A 409 -12.39 17.56 -2.86
N GLY A 410 -13.13 16.89 -3.76
CA GLY A 410 -13.56 17.46 -5.04
C GLY A 410 -12.52 17.40 -6.16
N SER A 411 -11.37 16.76 -5.93
CA SER A 411 -10.29 16.53 -6.89
C SER A 411 -10.07 15.02 -7.09
N TYR A 412 -9.08 14.64 -7.88
CA TYR A 412 -8.71 13.24 -8.14
C TYR A 412 -7.20 13.04 -8.00
N VAL A 413 -6.77 11.79 -7.78
CA VAL A 413 -5.35 11.47 -7.65
C VAL A 413 -4.63 11.73 -8.96
N GLY A 414 -3.53 12.48 -8.90
CA GLY A 414 -2.73 12.84 -10.06
C GLY A 414 -3.21 14.08 -10.82
N GLU A 415 -4.24 14.80 -10.36
CA GLU A 415 -4.73 16.03 -11.01
C GLU A 415 -3.61 17.03 -11.31
N ALA A 416 -2.64 17.18 -10.38
CA ALA A 416 -1.50 18.08 -10.53
C ALA A 416 -0.60 17.74 -11.74
N LEU A 417 -0.59 16.48 -12.20
CA LEU A 417 0.13 16.05 -13.40
C LEU A 417 -0.42 16.70 -14.67
N PHE A 418 -1.72 17.01 -14.70
CA PHE A 418 -2.44 17.49 -15.90
C PHE A 418 -2.71 18.98 -15.86
N ARG A 419 -2.42 19.68 -14.76
CA ARG A 419 -2.53 21.14 -14.70
C ARG A 419 -1.45 21.76 -15.56
N ASP A 420 -1.81 22.73 -16.39
CA ASP A 420 -0.86 23.56 -17.10
C ASP A 420 0.02 24.30 -16.07
N ALA A 421 1.33 24.39 -16.32
CA ALA A 421 2.28 25.04 -15.46
C ALA A 421 2.19 26.58 -15.60
#